data_f22390a6b45f619c91e645464ee81d9c
#
_entry.id   f22390a6b45f619c91e645464ee81d9c
#
_cell.length_a   1.000
_cell.length_b   1.000
_cell.length_c   1.000
_cell.angle_alpha   90.00
_cell.angle_beta   90.00
_cell.angle_gamma   90.00
#
_symmetry.space_group_name_H-M   'P 1'
#
loop_
_entity.id
_entity.type
_entity.pdbx_description
1 polymer ?
#
loop_
_entity_poly.entity_id
_entity_poly.type
_entity_poly.pdbx_seq_one_letter_code
_entity_poly.pdbx_strand_id
1 'polypeptide(L)'
;MEMKNEVSRRHFLTAASAATLASRLAAATVEDKQKLPVIPKRLEKAFKAPCRQPNDLQAASDGLWILDQVDPNKVFKVRWEDGSVISEIQTESIHGSGITYGNGALWIASTWGLKTLKVDPKTGKTLASFDEPGAGMPKFGKPTRPSGAHGLKWVDGKIWMAMPPAELIHLVEPETGAVIRSIPGPGIRTHGLAWDSGYLWVVETIDRAIYKLDPKDGRPLAKIQLTKEDPEMHGLDLWKGVFWYSDASSGWVCRLV
;
A
#
# COMPACT_ATOMS: atom_id res chain seq x y z
N MET A 1 4.01 -65.10 -30.32
CA MET A 1 3.29 -64.77 -29.10
C MET A 1 3.51 -63.27 -28.85
N GLU A 2 2.64 -62.49 -29.50
CA GLU A 2 2.68 -61.01 -29.49
C GLU A 2 1.92 -60.50 -28.29
N MET A 3 2.57 -59.70 -27.48
CA MET A 3 1.90 -58.93 -26.44
C MET A 3 1.70 -57.51 -26.95
N LYS A 4 0.46 -57.12 -27.22
CA LYS A 4 0.02 -55.78 -27.56
C LYS A 4 0.01 -54.91 -26.29
N ASN A 5 0.79 -53.84 -26.30
CA ASN A 5 0.70 -52.76 -25.33
C ASN A 5 -0.47 -51.84 -25.69
N GLU A 6 -1.56 -51.90 -24.93
CA GLU A 6 -2.59 -50.87 -24.93
C GLU A 6 -2.14 -49.69 -24.06
N VAL A 7 -1.79 -48.57 -24.72
CA VAL A 7 -1.58 -47.28 -24.05
C VAL A 7 -2.95 -46.61 -23.85
N SER A 8 -3.37 -46.56 -22.59
CA SER A 8 -4.62 -45.94 -22.14
C SER A 8 -4.68 -44.45 -22.49
N ARG A 9 -5.65 -44.08 -23.32
CA ARG A 9 -6.05 -42.70 -23.65
C ARG A 9 -6.95 -42.11 -22.56
N ARG A 10 -6.44 -41.82 -21.40
CA ARG A 10 -7.17 -41.03 -20.38
C ARG A 10 -6.18 -40.20 -19.58
N HIS A 11 -5.81 -39.01 -20.03
CA HIS A 11 -5.31 -37.87 -19.23
C HIS A 11 -4.99 -36.66 -20.14
N PHE A 12 -5.94 -36.28 -20.99
CA PHE A 12 -5.83 -35.00 -21.71
C PHE A 12 -7.18 -34.26 -21.69
N LEU A 13 -7.65 -33.88 -20.52
CA LEU A 13 -8.77 -32.94 -20.39
C LEU A 13 -8.84 -32.39 -18.95
N THR A 14 -7.86 -31.57 -18.52
CA THR A 14 -8.03 -30.68 -17.34
C THR A 14 -7.00 -29.53 -17.29
N ALA A 15 -6.47 -29.09 -18.40
CA ALA A 15 -5.55 -27.94 -18.42
C ALA A 15 -6.10 -26.69 -19.14
N ALA A 16 -7.38 -26.68 -19.54
CA ALA A 16 -7.94 -25.60 -20.36
C ALA A 16 -8.88 -24.63 -19.61
N SER A 17 -9.09 -24.79 -18.30
CA SER A 17 -10.08 -23.98 -17.54
C SER A 17 -9.50 -22.91 -16.61
N ALA A 18 -8.19 -22.85 -16.42
CA ALA A 18 -7.55 -21.85 -15.52
C ALA A 18 -7.06 -20.59 -16.26
N ALA A 19 -7.02 -20.57 -17.57
CA ALA A 19 -6.47 -19.45 -18.34
C ALA A 19 -7.50 -18.38 -18.74
N THR A 20 -8.79 -18.57 -18.44
CA THR A 20 -9.86 -17.67 -18.93
C THR A 20 -10.41 -16.68 -17.89
N LEU A 21 -9.95 -16.70 -16.65
CA LEU A 21 -10.37 -15.72 -15.61
C LEU A 21 -9.37 -14.57 -15.38
N ALA A 22 -8.21 -14.58 -15.99
CA ALA A 22 -7.18 -13.54 -15.84
C ALA A 22 -7.40 -12.30 -16.72
N SER A 23 -8.46 -12.21 -17.50
CA SER A 23 -8.57 -11.21 -18.57
C SER A 23 -9.69 -10.17 -18.39
N ARG A 24 -9.91 -9.59 -17.22
CA ARG A 24 -10.79 -8.40 -17.08
C ARG A 24 -10.60 -7.61 -15.79
N LEU A 25 -9.41 -7.47 -15.29
CA LEU A 25 -9.09 -6.41 -14.31
C LEU A 25 -8.49 -5.23 -15.09
N ALA A 26 -9.32 -4.50 -15.83
CA ALA A 26 -8.86 -3.28 -16.48
C ALA A 26 -8.82 -2.16 -15.46
N ALA A 27 -7.65 -1.51 -15.31
CA ALA A 27 -7.55 -0.27 -14.56
C ALA A 27 -8.49 0.79 -15.16
N ALA A 28 -9.04 1.68 -14.31
CA ALA A 28 -9.88 2.78 -14.78
C ALA A 28 -9.13 3.66 -15.79
N THR A 29 -9.78 4.00 -16.89
CA THR A 29 -9.19 4.89 -17.91
C THR A 29 -9.07 6.31 -17.37
N VAL A 30 -8.25 7.14 -18.02
CA VAL A 30 -8.14 8.58 -17.67
C VAL A 30 -9.49 9.28 -17.76
N GLU A 31 -10.29 8.93 -18.77
CA GLU A 31 -11.63 9.50 -18.96
C GLU A 31 -12.59 9.10 -17.83
N ASP A 32 -12.55 7.84 -17.38
CA ASP A 32 -13.35 7.37 -16.25
C ASP A 32 -12.99 8.13 -14.98
N LYS A 33 -11.69 8.33 -14.71
CA LYS A 33 -11.20 9.07 -13.54
C LYS A 33 -11.62 10.55 -13.53
N GLN A 34 -11.73 11.19 -14.71
CA GLN A 34 -12.16 12.59 -14.83
C GLN A 34 -13.63 12.76 -14.47
N LYS A 35 -14.47 11.78 -14.76
CA LYS A 35 -15.91 11.79 -14.50
C LYS A 35 -16.30 11.45 -13.06
N LEU A 36 -15.33 11.03 -12.22
CA LEU A 36 -15.61 10.64 -10.84
C LEU A 36 -16.10 11.84 -10.00
N PRO A 37 -17.07 11.64 -9.11
CA PRO A 37 -17.43 12.60 -8.10
C PRO A 37 -16.21 13.02 -7.28
N VAL A 38 -16.01 14.33 -7.13
CA VAL A 38 -14.97 14.89 -6.27
C VAL A 38 -15.57 15.17 -4.89
N ILE A 39 -14.99 14.56 -3.87
CA ILE A 39 -15.35 14.79 -2.47
C ILE A 39 -14.53 16.00 -2.02
N PRO A 40 -15.19 17.13 -1.70
CA PRO A 40 -14.47 18.33 -1.26
C PRO A 40 -13.85 18.09 0.11
N LYS A 41 -12.60 18.47 0.25
CA LYS A 41 -11.85 18.44 1.52
C LYS A 41 -10.99 19.69 1.63
N ARG A 42 -10.90 20.23 2.85
CA ARG A 42 -9.97 21.31 3.17
C ARG A 42 -8.68 20.72 3.71
N LEU A 43 -7.58 21.09 3.07
CA LEU A 43 -6.24 20.66 3.50
C LEU A 43 -5.76 21.54 4.66
N GLU A 44 -5.19 20.90 5.67
CA GLU A 44 -4.49 21.54 6.76
C GLU A 44 -3.11 20.89 6.94
N LYS A 45 -2.05 21.70 6.98
CA LYS A 45 -0.72 21.28 7.37
C LYS A 45 -0.70 21.18 8.90
N ALA A 46 -0.60 19.95 9.43
CA ALA A 46 -0.67 19.72 10.87
C ALA A 46 0.67 19.99 11.56
N PHE A 47 1.73 19.29 11.14
CA PHE A 47 3.08 19.45 11.68
C PHE A 47 4.13 18.90 10.71
N LYS A 48 5.40 19.18 10.97
CA LYS A 48 6.53 18.54 10.30
C LYS A 48 6.83 17.20 10.96
N ALA A 49 6.97 16.16 10.15
CA ALA A 49 7.44 14.86 10.63
C ALA A 49 8.85 14.99 11.24
N PRO A 50 9.16 14.20 12.28
CA PRO A 50 10.49 14.22 12.92
C PRO A 50 11.55 13.46 12.11
N CYS A 51 11.33 13.23 10.84
CA CYS A 51 12.16 12.44 9.95
C CYS A 51 12.37 13.12 8.59
N ARG A 52 13.26 12.55 7.78
CA ARG A 52 13.70 13.19 6.53
C ARG A 52 12.74 12.96 5.37
N GLN A 53 12.19 11.74 5.26
CA GLN A 53 11.27 11.36 4.19
C GLN A 53 10.12 10.52 4.75
N PRO A 54 9.10 11.16 5.37
CA PRO A 54 7.93 10.47 5.89
C PRO A 54 7.12 9.87 4.73
N ASN A 55 7.37 8.60 4.41
CA ASN A 55 6.77 7.99 3.23
C ASN A 55 5.37 7.44 3.51
N ASP A 56 5.18 6.77 4.66
CA ASP A 56 3.85 6.29 5.03
C ASP A 56 3.58 6.50 6.52
N LEU A 57 2.31 6.39 6.89
CA LEU A 57 1.86 6.60 8.26
C LEU A 57 0.73 5.64 8.65
N GLN A 58 0.64 5.33 9.94
CA GLN A 58 -0.40 4.47 10.51
C GLN A 58 -0.97 5.12 11.76
N ALA A 59 -2.27 5.33 11.75
CA ALA A 59 -3.03 5.86 12.88
C ALA A 59 -3.14 4.83 14.02
N ALA A 60 -2.97 5.30 15.26
CA ALA A 60 -3.22 4.54 16.47
C ALA A 60 -3.94 5.42 17.50
N SER A 61 -4.60 4.80 18.48
CA SER A 61 -5.39 5.54 19.48
C SER A 61 -4.54 6.50 20.32
N ASP A 62 -3.27 6.23 20.48
CA ASP A 62 -2.30 6.92 21.33
C ASP A 62 -1.21 7.65 20.53
N GLY A 63 -1.40 7.87 19.23
CA GLY A 63 -0.48 8.62 18.38
C GLY A 63 -0.47 8.16 16.94
N LEU A 64 0.40 8.76 16.15
CA LEU A 64 0.58 8.46 14.73
C LEU A 64 1.95 7.83 14.53
N TRP A 65 2.00 6.66 13.90
CA TRP A 65 3.25 6.06 13.43
C TRP A 65 3.64 6.68 12.09
N ILE A 66 4.91 7.03 11.92
CA ILE A 66 5.47 7.61 10.69
C ILE A 66 6.71 6.82 10.31
N LEU A 67 6.74 6.31 9.10
CA LEU A 67 7.85 5.57 8.53
C LEU A 67 8.79 6.50 7.76
N ASP A 68 10.05 6.56 8.18
CA ASP A 68 11.12 7.23 7.41
C ASP A 68 11.66 6.30 6.34
N GLN A 69 11.62 6.74 5.08
CA GLN A 69 12.07 5.93 3.95
C GLN A 69 13.59 5.83 3.83
N VAL A 70 14.32 6.80 4.37
CA VAL A 70 15.78 6.87 4.22
C VAL A 70 16.52 6.25 5.38
N ASP A 71 17.75 5.82 5.11
CA ASP A 71 18.64 5.29 6.13
C ASP A 71 18.79 6.28 7.31
N PRO A 72 18.69 5.81 8.56
CA PRO A 72 18.67 4.42 9.04
C PRO A 72 17.29 3.72 9.09
N ASN A 73 16.30 4.13 8.30
CA ASN A 73 14.99 3.49 8.19
C ASN A 73 14.26 3.36 9.54
N LYS A 74 14.02 4.48 10.18
CA LYS A 74 13.33 4.56 11.48
C LYS A 74 11.82 4.62 11.33
N VAL A 75 11.14 4.21 12.38
CA VAL A 75 9.72 4.48 12.60
C VAL A 75 9.59 5.35 13.83
N PHE A 76 8.85 6.43 13.71
CA PHE A 76 8.54 7.35 14.78
C PHE A 76 7.08 7.19 15.19
N LYS A 77 6.82 7.17 16.48
CA LYS A 77 5.48 7.38 17.03
C LYS A 77 5.40 8.79 17.56
N VAL A 78 4.42 9.56 17.10
CA VAL A 78 4.29 10.97 17.44
C VAL A 78 2.91 11.29 18.01
N ARG A 79 2.80 12.39 18.77
CA ARG A 79 1.53 12.92 19.26
C ARG A 79 0.70 13.49 18.11
N TRP A 80 -0.60 13.39 18.24
CA TRP A 80 -1.55 13.92 17.27
C TRP A 80 -1.57 15.44 17.18
N GLU A 81 -1.30 16.10 18.31
CA GLU A 81 -1.47 17.53 18.49
C GLU A 81 -0.40 18.34 17.77
N ASP A 82 0.85 17.91 17.88
CA ASP A 82 2.00 18.71 17.47
C ASP A 82 3.13 17.93 16.75
N GLY A 83 2.98 16.62 16.62
CA GLY A 83 4.02 15.76 16.01
C GLY A 83 5.23 15.51 16.91
N SER A 84 5.19 15.86 18.20
CA SER A 84 6.27 15.57 19.13
C SER A 84 6.47 14.07 19.31
N VAL A 85 7.73 13.62 19.34
CA VAL A 85 8.08 12.20 19.38
C VAL A 85 7.71 11.58 20.72
N ILE A 86 6.93 10.50 20.69
CA ILE A 86 6.64 9.63 21.82
C ILE A 86 7.70 8.54 21.94
N SER A 87 8.04 7.92 20.80
CA SER A 87 9.07 6.88 20.71
C SER A 87 9.61 6.78 19.29
N GLU A 88 10.82 6.24 19.16
CA GLU A 88 11.41 5.90 17.88
C GLU A 88 12.02 4.51 17.95
N ILE A 89 11.99 3.79 16.84
CA ILE A 89 12.64 2.51 16.66
C ILE A 89 13.36 2.49 15.33
N GLN A 90 14.51 1.86 15.28
CA GLN A 90 15.20 1.55 14.03
C GLN A 90 14.76 0.19 13.54
N THR A 91 14.52 0.05 12.22
CA THR A 91 14.07 -1.19 11.60
C THR A 91 15.12 -1.72 10.63
N GLU A 92 14.96 -2.97 10.20
CA GLU A 92 15.80 -3.63 9.20
C GLU A 92 15.25 -3.44 7.77
N SER A 93 14.28 -2.55 7.58
CA SER A 93 13.74 -2.24 6.26
C SER A 93 14.78 -1.52 5.39
N ILE A 94 14.68 -1.73 4.09
CA ILE A 94 15.51 -1.05 3.09
C ILE A 94 14.58 -0.20 2.23
N HIS A 95 14.64 1.13 2.41
CA HIS A 95 13.77 2.07 1.71
C HIS A 95 12.29 1.77 1.96
N GLY A 96 11.90 1.73 3.24
CA GLY A 96 10.54 1.39 3.65
C GLY A 96 9.52 2.40 3.10
N SER A 97 8.47 1.91 2.45
CA SER A 97 7.45 2.78 1.85
C SER A 97 6.02 2.55 2.35
N GLY A 98 5.73 1.42 2.97
CA GLY A 98 4.42 1.12 3.53
C GLY A 98 4.50 0.70 4.98
N ILE A 99 3.57 1.17 5.82
CA ILE A 99 3.46 0.75 7.22
C ILE A 99 2.01 0.51 7.61
N THR A 100 1.76 -0.57 8.37
CA THR A 100 0.48 -0.77 9.05
C THR A 100 0.67 -1.49 10.38
N TYR A 101 -0.33 -1.42 11.25
CA TYR A 101 -0.32 -2.10 12.55
C TYR A 101 -1.44 -3.12 12.61
N GLY A 102 -1.10 -4.35 12.99
CA GLY A 102 -2.08 -5.41 13.17
C GLY A 102 -1.49 -6.60 13.91
N ASN A 103 -2.33 -7.30 14.66
CA ASN A 103 -1.95 -8.47 15.43
C ASN A 103 -0.72 -8.24 16.34
N GLY A 104 -0.65 -7.05 16.99
CA GLY A 104 0.40 -6.72 17.95
C GLY A 104 1.76 -6.35 17.32
N ALA A 105 1.87 -6.26 16.00
CA ALA A 105 3.09 -5.95 15.29
C ALA A 105 2.91 -4.79 14.29
N LEU A 106 4.01 -4.11 13.97
CA LEU A 106 4.10 -3.28 12.78
C LEU A 106 4.43 -4.18 11.58
N TRP A 107 3.80 -3.88 10.46
CA TRP A 107 4.12 -4.49 9.17
C TRP A 107 4.68 -3.41 8.27
N ILE A 108 5.87 -3.64 7.71
CA ILE A 108 6.60 -2.65 6.94
C ILE A 108 6.98 -3.22 5.58
N ALA A 109 6.56 -2.56 4.52
CA ALA A 109 7.03 -2.85 3.17
C ALA A 109 8.47 -2.34 3.02
N SER A 110 9.42 -3.24 2.99
CA SER A 110 10.83 -2.99 2.68
C SER A 110 11.00 -2.95 1.17
N THR A 111 10.64 -1.83 0.58
CA THR A 111 10.40 -1.67 -0.86
C THR A 111 11.58 -2.07 -1.74
N TRP A 112 12.81 -1.76 -1.34
CA TRP A 112 14.00 -2.22 -2.05
C TRP A 112 14.52 -3.56 -1.56
N GLY A 113 14.07 -4.02 -0.39
CA GLY A 113 14.29 -5.37 0.10
C GLY A 113 13.35 -6.40 -0.52
N LEU A 114 12.29 -5.95 -1.20
CA LEU A 114 11.24 -6.76 -1.84
C LEU A 114 10.53 -7.70 -0.87
N LYS A 115 10.44 -7.28 0.40
CA LYS A 115 9.86 -8.05 1.50
C LYS A 115 8.98 -7.19 2.38
N THR A 116 7.89 -7.76 2.85
CA THR A 116 7.17 -7.19 3.98
C THR A 116 7.69 -7.80 5.28
N LEU A 117 8.07 -6.93 6.21
CA LEU A 117 8.62 -7.29 7.52
C LEU A 117 7.54 -7.19 8.59
N LYS A 118 7.42 -8.21 9.44
CA LYS A 118 6.70 -8.16 10.71
C LYS A 118 7.67 -7.68 11.79
N VAL A 119 7.42 -6.55 12.39
CA VAL A 119 8.37 -5.85 13.27
C VAL A 119 7.78 -5.67 14.66
N ASP A 120 8.58 -5.92 15.68
CA ASP A 120 8.24 -5.63 17.07
C ASP A 120 8.16 -4.09 17.27
N PRO A 121 7.00 -3.55 17.67
CA PRO A 121 6.79 -2.10 17.77
C PRO A 121 7.56 -1.43 18.92
N LYS A 122 8.19 -2.20 19.80
CA LYS A 122 8.99 -1.68 20.93
C LYS A 122 10.47 -1.65 20.61
N THR A 123 10.95 -2.64 19.86
CA THR A 123 12.40 -2.85 19.64
C THR A 123 12.85 -2.58 18.21
N GLY A 124 11.93 -2.58 17.24
CA GLY A 124 12.25 -2.48 15.81
C GLY A 124 12.77 -3.78 15.20
N LYS A 125 12.89 -4.86 16.00
CA LYS A 125 13.41 -6.15 15.53
C LYS A 125 12.41 -6.83 14.59
N THR A 126 12.91 -7.36 13.47
CA THR A 126 12.12 -8.20 12.58
C THR A 126 11.80 -9.54 13.24
N LEU A 127 10.52 -9.86 13.34
CA LEU A 127 10.00 -11.11 13.90
C LEU A 127 9.79 -12.17 12.82
N ALA A 128 9.38 -11.74 11.63
CA ALA A 128 9.14 -12.57 10.45
C ALA A 128 9.16 -11.71 9.20
N SER A 129 9.21 -12.33 8.03
CA SER A 129 9.07 -11.64 6.74
C SER A 129 8.53 -12.58 5.66
N PHE A 130 7.95 -12.00 4.61
CA PHE A 130 7.60 -12.72 3.40
C PHE A 130 8.00 -11.91 2.15
N ASP A 131 8.22 -12.60 1.04
CA ASP A 131 8.50 -11.96 -0.25
C ASP A 131 7.25 -11.30 -0.81
N GLU A 132 7.39 -10.08 -1.34
CA GLU A 132 6.25 -9.30 -1.83
C GLU A 132 5.78 -9.80 -3.20
N PRO A 133 4.52 -10.25 -3.33
CA PRO A 133 3.99 -10.71 -4.60
C PRO A 133 3.87 -9.56 -5.59
N GLY A 134 4.36 -9.74 -6.82
CA GLY A 134 4.29 -8.72 -7.87
C GLY A 134 5.40 -7.67 -7.82
N ALA A 135 6.37 -7.79 -6.90
CA ALA A 135 7.56 -6.95 -6.91
C ALA A 135 8.30 -7.02 -8.26
N GLY A 136 8.82 -5.90 -8.74
CA GLY A 136 9.46 -5.81 -10.05
C GLY A 136 9.88 -4.39 -10.42
N MET A 137 10.15 -4.15 -11.69
CA MET A 137 10.50 -2.82 -12.17
C MET A 137 9.27 -1.91 -12.22
N PRO A 138 9.25 -0.77 -11.50
CA PRO A 138 8.13 0.16 -11.57
C PRO A 138 8.05 0.83 -12.96
N LYS A 139 6.83 1.23 -13.34
CA LYS A 139 6.57 1.87 -14.65
C LYS A 139 6.52 3.39 -14.59
N PHE A 140 6.96 3.97 -13.49
CA PHE A 140 7.02 5.43 -13.29
C PHE A 140 8.46 5.88 -13.00
N GLY A 141 8.75 7.16 -13.26
CA GLY A 141 10.07 7.74 -13.07
C GLY A 141 11.11 7.15 -14.01
N LYS A 142 12.35 7.00 -13.50
CA LYS A 142 13.47 6.36 -14.21
C LYS A 142 14.05 5.27 -13.30
N PRO A 143 13.39 4.12 -13.17
CA PRO A 143 13.79 3.09 -12.23
C PRO A 143 15.11 2.45 -12.66
N THR A 144 15.99 2.23 -11.68
CA THR A 144 17.29 1.54 -11.87
C THR A 144 17.36 0.21 -11.16
N ARG A 145 16.30 -0.13 -10.40
CA ARG A 145 16.20 -1.38 -9.63
C ARG A 145 14.74 -1.80 -9.46
N PRO A 146 14.49 -3.07 -9.13
CA PRO A 146 13.17 -3.52 -8.71
C PRO A 146 12.68 -2.79 -7.46
N SER A 147 11.37 -2.72 -7.33
CA SER A 147 10.63 -2.12 -6.22
C SER A 147 9.53 -3.07 -5.76
N GLY A 148 9.23 -3.04 -4.50
CA GLY A 148 8.13 -3.77 -3.89
C GLY A 148 6.91 -2.89 -3.61
N ALA A 149 6.19 -3.21 -2.53
CA ALA A 149 5.01 -2.50 -2.09
C ALA A 149 5.33 -1.07 -1.61
N HIS A 150 4.37 -0.17 -1.81
CA HIS A 150 4.47 1.24 -1.43
C HIS A 150 3.46 1.67 -0.37
N GLY A 151 2.42 0.91 -0.11
CA GLY A 151 1.46 1.18 0.96
C GLY A 151 0.88 -0.11 1.50
N LEU A 152 0.64 -0.14 2.80
CA LEU A 152 0.04 -1.26 3.50
C LEU A 152 -1.17 -0.81 4.33
N LYS A 153 -2.20 -1.66 4.41
CA LYS A 153 -3.34 -1.45 5.32
C LYS A 153 -3.85 -2.74 5.90
N TRP A 154 -3.81 -2.84 7.22
CA TRP A 154 -4.39 -3.96 7.96
C TRP A 154 -5.91 -3.81 8.03
N VAL A 155 -6.63 -4.85 7.60
CA VAL A 155 -8.10 -4.93 7.66
C VAL A 155 -8.50 -6.37 7.96
N ASP A 156 -9.27 -6.59 9.01
CA ASP A 156 -9.87 -7.89 9.36
C ASP A 156 -8.88 -9.07 9.32
N GLY A 157 -7.69 -8.86 9.89
CA GLY A 157 -6.66 -9.91 9.97
C GLY A 157 -5.86 -10.13 8.69
N LYS A 158 -6.03 -9.31 7.66
CA LYS A 158 -5.34 -9.36 6.37
C LYS A 158 -4.65 -8.03 6.07
N ILE A 159 -3.75 -8.04 5.08
CA ILE A 159 -3.05 -6.84 4.62
C ILE A 159 -3.45 -6.53 3.19
N TRP A 160 -4.01 -5.34 2.97
CA TRP A 160 -4.04 -4.72 1.65
C TRP A 160 -2.66 -4.13 1.35
N MET A 161 -2.15 -4.35 0.14
CA MET A 161 -0.80 -4.01 -0.27
C MET A 161 -0.81 -3.35 -1.64
N ALA A 162 -0.45 -2.07 -1.71
CA ALA A 162 -0.28 -1.37 -2.98
C ALA A 162 1.03 -1.81 -3.65
N MET A 163 0.93 -2.36 -4.86
CA MET A 163 2.05 -2.90 -5.62
C MET A 163 2.22 -2.18 -6.97
N PRO A 164 2.85 -0.99 -6.99
CA PRO A 164 3.00 -0.20 -8.21
C PRO A 164 3.66 -0.95 -9.38
N PRO A 165 4.70 -1.79 -9.19
CA PRO A 165 5.30 -2.52 -10.31
C PRO A 165 4.31 -3.42 -11.06
N ALA A 166 3.36 -4.00 -10.33
CA ALA A 166 2.29 -4.85 -10.89
C ALA A 166 1.05 -4.05 -11.32
N GLU A 167 0.95 -2.76 -10.95
CA GLU A 167 -0.26 -1.92 -11.08
C GLU A 167 -1.49 -2.52 -10.38
N LEU A 168 -1.24 -3.29 -9.32
CA LEU A 168 -2.26 -4.00 -8.55
C LEU A 168 -2.24 -3.58 -7.09
N ILE A 169 -3.35 -3.86 -6.43
CA ILE A 169 -3.45 -3.87 -4.97
C ILE A 169 -3.84 -5.28 -4.57
N HIS A 170 -2.97 -5.92 -3.79
CA HIS A 170 -3.19 -7.28 -3.31
C HIS A 170 -3.81 -7.29 -1.91
N LEU A 171 -4.70 -8.21 -1.65
CA LEU A 171 -5.07 -8.65 -0.31
C LEU A 171 -4.29 -9.92 -0.02
N VAL A 172 -3.46 -9.91 1.04
CA VAL A 172 -2.55 -11.02 1.36
C VAL A 172 -2.75 -11.57 2.77
N GLU A 173 -2.41 -12.85 2.94
CA GLU A 173 -2.23 -13.47 4.24
C GLU A 173 -0.97 -12.93 4.92
N PRO A 174 -1.06 -12.33 6.12
CA PRO A 174 0.09 -11.68 6.72
C PRO A 174 1.22 -12.63 7.10
N GLU A 175 0.92 -13.88 7.47
CA GLU A 175 1.98 -14.81 7.93
C GLU A 175 2.74 -15.47 6.76
N THR A 176 2.21 -15.45 5.53
CA THR A 176 2.81 -16.14 4.38
C THR A 176 3.04 -15.26 3.16
N GLY A 177 2.38 -14.10 3.09
CA GLY A 177 2.36 -13.27 1.87
C GLY A 177 1.50 -13.85 0.74
N ALA A 178 0.79 -14.95 0.97
CA ALA A 178 -0.06 -15.57 -0.05
C ALA A 178 -1.16 -14.62 -0.50
N VAL A 179 -1.29 -14.41 -1.81
CA VAL A 179 -2.31 -13.55 -2.38
C VAL A 179 -3.68 -14.23 -2.30
N ILE A 180 -4.60 -13.59 -1.58
CA ILE A 180 -6.00 -14.00 -1.48
C ILE A 180 -6.78 -13.47 -2.69
N ARG A 181 -6.51 -12.21 -3.05
CA ARG A 181 -7.17 -11.50 -4.15
C ARG A 181 -6.32 -10.34 -4.62
N SER A 182 -6.49 -9.97 -5.89
CA SER A 182 -5.91 -8.78 -6.48
C SER A 182 -6.99 -7.93 -7.13
N ILE A 183 -6.84 -6.62 -7.02
CA ILE A 183 -7.66 -5.63 -7.72
C ILE A 183 -6.74 -4.67 -8.47
N PRO A 184 -7.16 -4.03 -9.58
CA PRO A 184 -6.37 -3.01 -10.25
C PRO A 184 -6.16 -1.80 -9.33
N GLY A 185 -4.96 -1.23 -9.35
CA GLY A 185 -4.69 0.08 -8.79
C GLY A 185 -5.31 1.20 -9.63
N PRO A 186 -5.60 2.38 -9.04
CA PRO A 186 -6.16 3.49 -9.81
C PRO A 186 -5.14 4.14 -10.76
N GLY A 187 -3.88 3.74 -10.73
CA GLY A 187 -2.81 4.25 -11.59
C GLY A 187 -1.51 3.51 -11.37
N ILE A 188 -0.43 4.02 -11.95
CA ILE A 188 0.89 3.37 -11.98
C ILE A 188 1.75 3.70 -10.76
N ARG A 189 1.39 4.73 -9.95
CA ARG A 189 2.14 5.15 -8.76
C ARG A 189 1.24 5.20 -7.53
N THR A 190 0.63 4.05 -7.22
CA THR A 190 -0.18 3.88 -6.00
C THR A 190 0.72 3.85 -4.77
N HIS A 191 0.32 4.55 -3.70
CA HIS A 191 1.03 4.64 -2.43
C HIS A 191 0.11 4.32 -1.25
N GLY A 192 0.01 5.21 -0.28
CA GLY A 192 -0.69 5.02 0.98
C GLY A 192 -2.13 4.50 0.84
N LEU A 193 -2.53 3.67 1.77
CA LEU A 193 -3.83 3.01 1.82
C LEU A 193 -4.55 3.35 3.13
N ALA A 194 -5.85 3.64 3.03
CA ALA A 194 -6.73 3.73 4.18
C ALA A 194 -7.99 2.88 3.97
N TRP A 195 -8.65 2.54 5.07
CA TRP A 195 -9.90 1.78 5.04
C TRP A 195 -10.99 2.56 5.78
N ASP A 196 -12.12 2.74 5.12
CA ASP A 196 -13.28 3.39 5.70
C ASP A 196 -14.59 2.77 5.22
N SER A 197 -15.42 2.35 6.17
CA SER A 197 -16.81 1.94 5.93
C SER A 197 -16.96 0.90 4.79
N GLY A 198 -16.02 -0.06 4.72
CA GLY A 198 -16.04 -1.12 3.72
C GLY A 198 -15.42 -0.74 2.37
N TYR A 199 -14.77 0.42 2.26
CA TYR A 199 -14.11 0.89 1.05
C TYR A 199 -12.60 1.07 1.26
N LEU A 200 -11.84 0.82 0.21
CA LEU A 200 -10.41 1.08 0.17
C LEU A 200 -10.16 2.48 -0.41
N TRP A 201 -9.37 3.28 0.31
CA TRP A 201 -8.93 4.58 -0.15
C TRP A 201 -7.46 4.51 -0.51
N VAL A 202 -7.09 5.02 -1.68
CA VAL A 202 -5.77 4.79 -2.28
C VAL A 202 -5.20 6.09 -2.81
N VAL A 203 -4.01 6.44 -2.36
CA VAL A 203 -3.24 7.54 -2.96
C VAL A 203 -2.74 7.12 -4.33
N GLU A 204 -3.00 7.93 -5.35
CA GLU A 204 -2.29 7.92 -6.62
C GLU A 204 -1.51 9.23 -6.77
N THR A 205 -0.20 9.13 -6.64
CA THR A 205 0.67 10.30 -6.48
C THR A 205 0.76 11.15 -7.76
N ILE A 206 0.75 10.52 -8.94
CA ILE A 206 0.81 11.24 -10.22
C ILE A 206 -0.47 12.03 -10.47
N ASP A 207 -1.63 11.42 -10.19
CA ASP A 207 -2.93 12.07 -10.32
C ASP A 207 -3.18 13.12 -9.23
N ARG A 208 -2.36 13.12 -8.17
CA ARG A 208 -2.53 13.94 -6.95
C ARG A 208 -3.94 13.76 -6.36
N ALA A 209 -4.37 12.50 -6.29
CA ALA A 209 -5.70 12.14 -5.88
C ALA A 209 -5.71 10.97 -4.88
N ILE A 210 -6.71 10.96 -4.00
CA ILE A 210 -7.06 9.81 -3.18
C ILE A 210 -8.34 9.23 -3.75
N TYR A 211 -8.27 8.02 -4.28
CA TYR A 211 -9.40 7.33 -4.87
C TYR A 211 -10.12 6.46 -3.84
N LYS A 212 -11.45 6.54 -3.81
CA LYS A 212 -12.31 5.58 -3.11
C LYS A 212 -12.59 4.43 -4.04
N LEU A 213 -12.17 3.22 -3.69
CA LEU A 213 -12.33 2.02 -4.50
C LEU A 213 -13.34 1.04 -3.88
N ASP A 214 -14.09 0.35 -4.73
CA ASP A 214 -14.78 -0.88 -4.33
C ASP A 214 -13.71 -1.99 -4.13
N PRO A 215 -13.57 -2.57 -2.93
CA PRO A 215 -12.53 -3.57 -2.68
C PRO A 215 -12.82 -4.92 -3.36
N LYS A 216 -13.96 -5.09 -4.01
CA LYS A 216 -14.30 -6.31 -4.73
C LYS A 216 -13.61 -6.40 -6.08
N ASP A 217 -13.55 -5.28 -6.81
CA ASP A 217 -13.10 -5.23 -8.21
C ASP A 217 -12.11 -4.10 -8.50
N GLY A 218 -11.83 -3.19 -7.53
CA GLY A 218 -10.96 -2.04 -7.69
C GLY A 218 -11.58 -0.88 -8.45
N ARG A 219 -12.87 -0.92 -8.73
CA ARG A 219 -13.58 0.15 -9.43
C ARG A 219 -13.57 1.43 -8.61
N PRO A 220 -13.07 2.55 -9.16
CA PRO A 220 -13.11 3.83 -8.47
C PRO A 220 -14.54 4.38 -8.43
N LEU A 221 -14.94 4.88 -7.27
CA LEU A 221 -16.29 5.37 -6.98
C LEU A 221 -16.34 6.90 -6.82
N ALA A 222 -15.28 7.47 -6.29
CA ALA A 222 -15.12 8.89 -6.04
C ALA A 222 -13.63 9.20 -5.82
N LYS A 223 -13.29 10.48 -5.72
CA LYS A 223 -11.94 10.91 -5.38
C LYS A 223 -11.93 12.17 -4.52
N ILE A 224 -10.85 12.35 -3.76
CA ILE A 224 -10.41 13.63 -3.22
C ILE A 224 -9.29 14.11 -4.13
N GLN A 225 -9.38 15.33 -4.65
CA GLN A 225 -8.42 15.89 -5.59
C GLN A 225 -7.62 16.99 -4.90
N LEU A 226 -6.29 16.91 -4.96
CA LEU A 226 -5.37 17.98 -4.55
C LEU A 226 -4.78 18.69 -5.76
N THR A 227 -4.24 19.88 -5.51
CA THR A 227 -3.60 20.73 -6.52
C THR A 227 -2.09 20.56 -6.55
N LYS A 228 -1.40 21.23 -7.46
CA LYS A 228 0.07 21.18 -7.56
C LYS A 228 0.76 21.96 -6.43
N GLU A 229 0.06 22.89 -5.84
CA GLU A 229 0.54 23.76 -4.74
C GLU A 229 0.45 23.04 -3.38
N ASP A 230 -0.37 21.99 -3.29
CA ASP A 230 -0.51 21.20 -2.07
C ASP A 230 0.70 20.26 -1.87
N PRO A 231 1.04 19.88 -0.63
CA PRO A 231 2.01 18.83 -0.36
C PRO A 231 1.69 17.54 -1.09
N GLU A 232 2.71 16.87 -1.65
CA GLU A 232 2.52 15.64 -2.41
C GLU A 232 2.12 14.48 -1.47
N MET A 233 1.07 13.75 -1.84
CA MET A 233 0.60 12.65 -1.02
C MET A 233 1.44 11.39 -1.25
N HIS A 234 1.92 10.78 -0.16
CA HIS A 234 2.54 9.47 -0.14
C HIS A 234 1.78 8.52 0.78
N GLY A 235 2.02 8.57 2.09
CA GLY A 235 1.29 7.78 3.07
C GLY A 235 -0.15 8.24 3.27
N LEU A 236 -1.01 7.33 3.73
CA LEU A 236 -2.41 7.65 4.00
C LEU A 236 -2.94 6.78 5.14
N ASP A 237 -3.64 7.41 6.08
CA ASP A 237 -4.54 6.69 6.99
C ASP A 237 -5.75 7.53 7.39
N LEU A 238 -6.71 6.90 8.04
CA LEU A 238 -7.92 7.53 8.54
C LEU A 238 -7.96 7.47 10.07
N TRP A 239 -8.18 8.60 10.73
CA TRP A 239 -8.39 8.67 12.16
C TRP A 239 -9.60 9.54 12.51
N LYS A 240 -10.58 8.96 13.19
CA LYS A 240 -11.82 9.65 13.61
C LYS A 240 -12.51 10.40 12.47
N GLY A 241 -12.58 9.80 11.28
CA GLY A 241 -13.23 10.37 10.09
C GLY A 241 -12.40 11.40 9.34
N VAL A 242 -11.18 11.68 9.77
CA VAL A 242 -10.24 12.60 9.12
C VAL A 242 -9.14 11.81 8.44
N PHE A 243 -8.88 12.06 7.15
CA PHE A 243 -7.73 11.51 6.47
C PHE A 243 -6.46 12.26 6.87
N TRP A 244 -5.43 11.51 7.16
CA TRP A 244 -4.08 11.99 7.42
C TRP A 244 -3.17 11.45 6.33
N TYR A 245 -2.28 12.29 5.82
CA TYR A 245 -1.29 11.87 4.84
C TYR A 245 0.08 12.50 5.10
N SER A 246 1.12 11.84 4.64
CA SER A 246 2.50 12.35 4.68
C SER A 246 2.98 12.76 3.30
N ASP A 247 3.81 13.80 3.25
CA ASP A 247 4.57 14.22 2.07
C ASP A 247 6.04 13.91 2.29
N ALA A 248 6.55 12.91 1.60
CA ALA A 248 7.94 12.48 1.68
C ALA A 248 8.94 13.54 1.17
N SER A 249 8.49 14.46 0.32
CA SER A 249 9.35 15.50 -0.27
C SER A 249 9.52 16.70 0.64
N SER A 250 8.42 17.20 1.18
CA SER A 250 8.44 18.41 2.04
C SER A 250 8.48 18.12 3.53
N GLY A 251 8.23 16.87 3.94
CA GLY A 251 8.19 16.46 5.34
C GLY A 251 6.92 16.92 6.09
N TRP A 252 5.89 17.42 5.42
CA TRP A 252 4.63 17.74 6.08
C TRP A 252 3.80 16.49 6.34
N VAL A 253 3.20 16.45 7.53
CA VAL A 253 2.03 15.64 7.83
C VAL A 253 0.81 16.56 7.72
N CYS A 254 -0.14 16.15 6.90
CA CYS A 254 -1.33 16.90 6.57
C CYS A 254 -2.60 16.15 6.94
N ARG A 255 -3.70 16.89 7.12
CA ARG A 255 -5.03 16.32 7.31
C ARG A 255 -6.04 16.94 6.35
N LEU A 256 -7.01 16.13 5.95
CA LEU A 256 -8.10 16.52 5.06
C LEU A 256 -9.42 16.49 5.85
N VAL A 257 -9.91 17.66 6.19
CA VAL A 257 -11.09 17.88 7.04
C VAL A 257 -12.33 18.26 6.22
#